data_0c69ad83a48cc5e61b8bf37d64d41874
#
_entry.id   0c69ad83a48cc5e61b8bf37d64d41874
#
_cell.length_a   1.000
_cell.length_b   1.000
_cell.length_c   1.000
_cell.angle_alpha   90.00
_cell.angle_beta   90.00
_cell.angle_gamma   90.00
#
_symmetry.space_group_name_H-M   'P 1'
#
loop_
_entity.id
_entity.type
_entity.pdbx_description
1 polymer ?
#
loop_
_entity_poly.entity_id
_entity_poly.type
_entity_poly.pdbx_seq_one_letter_code
_entity_poly.pdbx_strand_id
1 'polypeptide(L)'
;MPTTPPAIPGFAEHRIPVTDDITLNTATGGTGTPVILLHGFPQTHLMWRHVAPELAAEHTVICPDLRGYGASDKPTDPDGTTYSKRTMAADVIALAKALGHERFALVGHDRGALVAIRAGLDHPDKVTHLASLDVLPTLDMWDVMRGTSAAVGFHLYLMAQPPGLPEQLIEASADAFFGHFLDVWTRDPAALPPEIRAAYLAASRAAVPSIVADYRASAGIDVTHDRADREADRRLRMPVTVLQQDWGTALGFDAARLWSAWAPDLRHTTVSCGHFMAEEAPEEVVKAVRDLLTR
;
A
#
# COMPACT_ATOMS: atom_id res chain seq x y z
N MET A 1 28.80 0.71 17.01
CA MET A 1 28.90 1.68 15.91
C MET A 1 27.48 1.99 15.48
N PRO A 2 27.10 3.24 15.15
CA PRO A 2 25.81 3.47 14.57
C PRO A 2 25.73 2.68 13.25
N THR A 3 24.81 1.75 13.16
CA THR A 3 24.53 1.02 11.92
C THR A 3 23.85 1.98 10.96
N THR A 4 24.33 2.04 9.72
CA THR A 4 23.65 2.80 8.67
C THR A 4 22.20 2.29 8.56
N PRO A 5 21.18 3.17 8.49
CA PRO A 5 19.80 2.73 8.29
C PRO A 5 19.68 1.85 7.06
N PRO A 6 18.81 0.81 7.09
CA PRO A 6 18.54 0.02 5.90
C PRO A 6 17.98 0.90 4.78
N ALA A 7 18.40 0.66 3.54
CA ALA A 7 17.99 1.39 2.35
C ALA A 7 17.78 0.43 1.18
N ILE A 8 17.09 0.87 0.13
CA ILE A 8 16.96 0.10 -1.11
C ILE A 8 18.30 0.16 -1.86
N PRO A 9 18.93 -0.99 -2.19
CA PRO A 9 20.22 -1.00 -2.86
C PRO A 9 20.20 -0.26 -4.21
N GLY A 10 21.16 0.65 -4.42
CA GLY A 10 21.28 1.42 -5.66
C GLY A 10 20.29 2.57 -5.84
N PHE A 11 19.48 2.87 -4.82
CA PHE A 11 18.52 3.97 -4.85
C PHE A 11 19.02 5.18 -4.06
N ALA A 12 18.61 6.37 -4.51
CA ALA A 12 18.83 7.62 -3.79
C ALA A 12 17.52 8.06 -3.11
N GLU A 13 17.60 8.45 -1.85
CA GLU A 13 16.47 8.99 -1.10
C GLU A 13 16.39 10.50 -1.20
N HIS A 14 15.18 11.02 -1.39
CA HIS A 14 14.87 12.43 -1.53
C HIS A 14 13.63 12.82 -0.75
N ARG A 15 13.59 14.03 -0.24
CA ARG A 15 12.40 14.66 0.31
C ARG A 15 11.73 15.49 -0.78
N ILE A 16 10.59 15.05 -1.33
CA ILE A 16 9.92 15.65 -2.48
C ILE A 16 8.62 16.32 -2.03
N PRO A 17 8.49 17.66 -2.13
CA PRO A 17 7.24 18.35 -1.87
C PRO A 17 6.18 17.95 -2.91
N VAL A 18 4.99 17.55 -2.44
CA VAL A 18 3.84 17.18 -3.28
C VAL A 18 2.70 18.19 -3.16
N THR A 19 2.66 18.92 -2.03
CA THR A 19 1.84 20.11 -1.82
C THR A 19 2.67 21.13 -1.04
N ASP A 20 2.10 22.32 -0.78
CA ASP A 20 2.77 23.34 0.04
C ASP A 20 3.09 22.85 1.46
N ASP A 21 2.27 21.92 1.99
CA ASP A 21 2.35 21.44 3.38
C ASP A 21 2.81 19.97 3.49
N ILE A 22 2.99 19.25 2.38
CA ILE A 22 3.30 17.82 2.40
C ILE A 22 4.53 17.50 1.56
N THR A 23 5.47 16.85 2.20
CA THR A 23 6.68 16.30 1.58
C THR A 23 6.72 14.80 1.79
N LEU A 24 6.93 14.05 0.71
CA LEU A 24 7.12 12.61 0.76
C LEU A 24 8.62 12.26 0.76
N ASN A 25 9.00 11.34 1.65
CA ASN A 25 10.28 10.66 1.55
C ASN A 25 10.20 9.64 0.42
N THR A 26 11.13 9.67 -0.53
CA THR A 26 11.02 8.91 -1.76
C THR A 26 12.38 8.36 -2.18
N ALA A 27 12.49 7.05 -2.33
CA ALA A 27 13.65 6.42 -2.94
C ALA A 27 13.43 6.28 -4.45
N THR A 28 14.44 6.67 -5.25
CA THR A 28 14.39 6.62 -6.72
C THR A 28 15.61 5.92 -7.30
N GLY A 29 15.40 5.14 -8.36
CA GLY A 29 16.48 4.44 -9.07
C GLY A 29 16.10 4.04 -10.49
N GLY A 30 17.08 3.67 -11.29
CA GLY A 30 16.89 3.27 -12.67
C GLY A 30 16.55 4.39 -13.64
N THR A 31 16.32 4.02 -14.91
CA THR A 31 15.93 4.93 -15.99
C THR A 31 14.96 4.21 -16.94
N GLY A 32 14.04 4.94 -17.55
CA GLY A 32 13.03 4.38 -18.47
C GLY A 32 11.62 4.82 -18.13
N THR A 33 10.62 4.04 -18.53
CA THR A 33 9.22 4.33 -18.18
C THR A 33 8.99 4.27 -16.68
N PRO A 34 8.24 5.23 -16.10
CA PRO A 34 8.09 5.32 -14.64
C PRO A 34 7.15 4.25 -14.08
N VAL A 35 7.60 3.61 -13.00
CA VAL A 35 6.85 2.68 -12.16
C VAL A 35 6.91 3.16 -10.72
N ILE A 36 5.77 3.43 -10.10
CA ILE A 36 5.69 3.87 -8.70
C ILE A 36 5.24 2.68 -7.85
N LEU A 37 6.01 2.39 -6.80
CA LEU A 37 5.78 1.27 -5.89
C LEU A 37 5.31 1.80 -4.52
N LEU A 38 4.06 1.51 -4.16
CA LEU A 38 3.40 2.00 -2.94
C LEU A 38 3.35 0.89 -1.89
N HIS A 39 3.97 1.14 -0.73
CA HIS A 39 4.00 0.19 0.38
C HIS A 39 2.67 0.13 1.14
N GLY A 40 2.53 -0.86 2.03
CA GLY A 40 1.39 -1.03 2.93
C GLY A 40 1.77 -0.99 4.41
N PHE A 41 0.79 -1.37 5.24
CA PHE A 41 0.90 -1.47 6.69
C PHE A 41 1.59 -2.79 7.09
N PRO A 42 2.42 -2.81 8.13
CA PRO A 42 3.01 -1.69 8.87
C PRO A 42 4.43 -1.34 8.35
N GLN A 43 4.62 -1.43 7.04
CA GLN A 43 5.90 -1.28 6.37
C GLN A 43 6.16 0.17 5.90
N THR A 44 7.28 0.37 5.21
CA THR A 44 7.70 1.60 4.53
C THR A 44 8.13 1.28 3.11
N HIS A 45 8.60 2.26 2.34
CA HIS A 45 9.19 2.04 1.02
C HIS A 45 10.26 0.94 0.99
N LEU A 46 10.89 0.66 2.15
CA LEU A 46 11.95 -0.35 2.30
C LEU A 46 11.49 -1.78 1.96
N MET A 47 10.18 -2.07 1.99
CA MET A 47 9.64 -3.37 1.58
C MET A 47 9.99 -3.74 0.13
N TRP A 48 10.26 -2.74 -0.68
CA TRP A 48 10.59 -2.92 -2.10
C TRP A 48 12.06 -3.25 -2.37
N ARG A 49 12.91 -3.44 -1.31
CA ARG A 49 14.37 -3.61 -1.41
C ARG A 49 14.83 -4.78 -2.30
N HIS A 50 13.96 -5.78 -2.52
CA HIS A 50 14.24 -6.92 -3.41
C HIS A 50 13.59 -6.77 -4.79
N VAL A 51 12.51 -6.02 -4.91
CA VAL A 51 11.74 -5.84 -6.15
C VAL A 51 12.23 -4.62 -6.93
N ALA A 52 12.45 -3.51 -6.24
CA ALA A 52 12.78 -2.24 -6.89
C ALA A 52 14.08 -2.29 -7.70
N PRO A 53 15.21 -2.87 -7.20
CA PRO A 53 16.44 -2.97 -7.98
C PRO A 53 16.28 -3.77 -9.29
N GLU A 54 15.49 -4.84 -9.25
CA GLU A 54 15.22 -5.67 -10.42
C GLU A 54 14.44 -4.92 -11.52
N LEU A 55 13.45 -4.12 -11.11
CA LEU A 55 12.68 -3.29 -12.05
C LEU A 55 13.50 -2.08 -12.55
N ALA A 56 14.42 -1.57 -11.73
CA ALA A 56 15.27 -0.43 -12.09
C ALA A 56 16.25 -0.72 -13.23
N ALA A 57 16.47 -1.99 -13.57
CA ALA A 57 17.24 -2.36 -14.75
C ALA A 57 16.61 -1.86 -16.07
N GLU A 58 15.30 -1.65 -16.12
CA GLU A 58 14.53 -1.34 -17.33
C GLU A 58 13.60 -0.12 -17.16
N HIS A 59 13.41 0.35 -15.93
CA HIS A 59 12.42 1.36 -15.58
C HIS A 59 12.98 2.44 -14.64
N THR A 60 12.38 3.63 -14.67
CA THR A 60 12.52 4.57 -13.56
C THR A 60 11.59 4.12 -12.44
N VAL A 61 12.18 3.68 -11.32
CA VAL A 61 11.41 3.16 -10.17
C VAL A 61 11.38 4.18 -9.06
N ILE A 62 10.19 4.42 -8.52
CA ILE A 62 9.90 5.45 -7.52
C ILE A 62 9.18 4.79 -6.35
N CYS A 63 9.79 4.81 -5.17
CA CYS A 63 9.29 4.17 -3.96
C CYS A 63 9.08 5.22 -2.86
N PRO A 64 7.93 5.89 -2.78
CA PRO A 64 7.65 6.81 -1.69
C PRO A 64 7.27 6.08 -0.40
N ASP A 65 7.57 6.68 0.75
CA ASP A 65 6.77 6.50 1.95
C ASP A 65 5.44 7.25 1.74
N LEU A 66 4.32 6.58 1.98
CA LEU A 66 3.01 7.21 1.89
C LEU A 66 2.87 8.34 2.92
N ARG A 67 2.03 9.35 2.63
CA ARG A 67 1.61 10.33 3.64
C ARG A 67 1.24 9.61 4.94
N GLY A 68 1.77 10.06 6.07
CA GLY A 68 1.49 9.47 7.38
C GLY A 68 2.37 8.28 7.76
N TYR A 69 3.24 7.81 6.87
CA TYR A 69 4.11 6.65 7.08
C TYR A 69 5.58 6.99 6.94
N GLY A 70 6.44 6.10 7.42
CA GLY A 70 7.89 6.18 7.23
C GLY A 70 8.48 7.52 7.62
N ALA A 71 9.28 8.10 6.74
CA ALA A 71 9.87 9.43 6.89
C ALA A 71 9.08 10.54 6.16
N SER A 72 7.93 10.25 5.57
CA SER A 72 7.01 11.25 5.00
C SER A 72 6.30 12.06 6.09
N ASP A 73 5.76 13.22 5.70
CA ASP A 73 5.06 14.10 6.61
C ASP A 73 3.78 13.46 7.15
N LYS A 74 3.45 13.79 8.39
CA LYS A 74 2.34 13.22 9.18
C LYS A 74 1.41 14.33 9.70
N PRO A 75 0.64 14.97 8.79
CA PRO A 75 -0.28 16.04 9.20
C PRO A 75 -1.35 15.52 10.16
N THR A 76 -1.93 16.43 10.92
CA THR A 76 -3.12 16.13 11.74
C THR A 76 -4.33 15.88 10.83
N ASP A 77 -5.31 15.14 11.34
CA ASP A 77 -6.54 14.79 10.61
C ASP A 77 -7.77 15.38 11.33
N PRO A 78 -8.07 16.68 11.13
CA PRO A 78 -9.13 17.34 11.88
C PRO A 78 -10.55 16.96 11.44
N ASP A 79 -10.73 16.48 10.22
CA ASP A 79 -12.03 16.22 9.59
C ASP A 79 -12.21 14.80 9.01
N GLY A 80 -11.21 13.91 9.18
CA GLY A 80 -11.24 12.53 8.70
C GLY A 80 -10.97 12.37 7.21
N THR A 81 -10.49 13.41 6.51
CA THR A 81 -10.23 13.37 5.07
C THR A 81 -8.76 13.39 4.68
N THR A 82 -7.89 13.81 5.61
CA THR A 82 -6.45 13.98 5.40
C THR A 82 -5.77 12.69 4.90
N TYR A 83 -6.21 11.55 5.40
CA TYR A 83 -5.68 10.23 5.04
C TYR A 83 -6.63 9.40 4.17
N SER A 84 -7.64 10.05 3.56
CA SER A 84 -8.47 9.34 2.58
C SER A 84 -7.62 8.85 1.40
N LYS A 85 -7.98 7.72 0.82
CA LYS A 85 -7.27 7.18 -0.34
C LYS A 85 -7.26 8.16 -1.51
N ARG A 86 -8.29 9.01 -1.62
CA ARG A 86 -8.35 10.08 -2.62
C ARG A 86 -7.29 11.15 -2.39
N THR A 87 -7.11 11.59 -1.15
CA THR A 87 -6.07 12.56 -0.78
C THR A 87 -4.67 11.97 -1.01
N MET A 88 -4.45 10.72 -0.57
CA MET A 88 -3.16 10.04 -0.76
C MET A 88 -2.88 9.73 -2.25
N ALA A 89 -3.91 9.44 -3.06
CA ALA A 89 -3.77 9.29 -4.51
C ALA A 89 -3.35 10.61 -5.17
N ALA A 90 -3.90 11.75 -4.71
CA ALA A 90 -3.48 13.06 -5.20
C ALA A 90 -2.01 13.34 -4.91
N ASP A 91 -1.47 12.89 -3.75
CA ASP A 91 -0.03 12.97 -3.47
C ASP A 91 0.80 12.20 -4.48
N VAL A 92 0.37 10.99 -4.86
CA VAL A 92 1.07 10.14 -5.85
C VAL A 92 1.10 10.81 -7.22
N ILE A 93 -0.03 11.43 -7.63
CA ILE A 93 -0.10 12.20 -8.88
C ILE A 93 0.83 13.42 -8.83
N ALA A 94 0.86 14.14 -7.72
CA ALA A 94 1.73 15.30 -7.53
C ALA A 94 3.21 14.90 -7.48
N LEU A 95 3.55 13.77 -6.83
CA LEU A 95 4.90 13.20 -6.81
C LEU A 95 5.38 12.87 -8.23
N ALA A 96 4.57 12.15 -9.01
CA ALA A 96 4.90 11.83 -10.39
C ALA A 96 5.19 13.10 -11.21
N LYS A 97 4.33 14.11 -11.08
CA LYS A 97 4.49 15.41 -11.74
C LYS A 97 5.76 16.14 -11.29
N ALA A 98 6.06 16.16 -9.99
CA ALA A 98 7.27 16.79 -9.45
C ALA A 98 8.55 16.15 -9.99
N LEU A 99 8.49 14.83 -10.31
CA LEU A 99 9.58 14.07 -10.94
C LEU A 99 9.55 14.13 -12.48
N GLY A 100 8.64 14.90 -13.09
CA GLY A 100 8.57 15.08 -14.54
C GLY A 100 7.83 14.00 -15.30
N HIS A 101 7.00 13.20 -14.61
CA HIS A 101 6.24 12.09 -15.22
C HIS A 101 4.75 12.41 -15.31
N GLU A 102 4.21 12.44 -16.53
CA GLU A 102 2.78 12.67 -16.79
C GLU A 102 1.95 11.37 -16.71
N ARG A 103 2.55 10.24 -17.06
CA ARG A 103 1.91 8.92 -17.04
C ARG A 103 2.87 7.88 -16.45
N PHE A 104 2.35 6.94 -15.70
CA PHE A 104 3.15 5.96 -14.96
C PHE A 104 2.34 4.70 -14.67
N ALA A 105 3.04 3.60 -14.40
CA ALA A 105 2.45 2.40 -13.83
C ALA A 105 2.45 2.48 -12.30
N LEU A 106 1.43 1.89 -11.66
CA LEU A 106 1.32 1.77 -10.22
C LEU A 106 1.38 0.32 -9.77
N VAL A 107 2.20 0.05 -8.76
CA VAL A 107 2.22 -1.21 -8.02
C VAL A 107 1.96 -0.86 -6.56
N GLY A 108 0.94 -1.43 -5.96
CA GLY A 108 0.63 -1.17 -4.55
C GLY A 108 0.51 -2.47 -3.76
N HIS A 109 0.92 -2.44 -2.51
CA HIS A 109 0.70 -3.50 -1.55
C HIS A 109 -0.19 -2.99 -0.42
N ASP A 110 -1.17 -3.80 0.03
CA ASP A 110 -2.06 -3.50 1.16
C ASP A 110 -2.63 -2.06 1.09
N ARG A 111 -2.32 -1.16 2.03
CA ARG A 111 -2.77 0.25 2.03
C ARG A 111 -2.35 0.98 0.75
N GLY A 112 -1.14 0.72 0.26
CA GLY A 112 -0.64 1.28 -1.00
C GLY A 112 -1.42 0.82 -2.22
N ALA A 113 -1.93 -0.41 -2.22
CA ALA A 113 -2.80 -0.89 -3.30
C ALA A 113 -4.15 -0.19 -3.29
N LEU A 114 -4.72 0.13 -2.11
CA LEU A 114 -5.94 0.93 -2.02
C LEU A 114 -5.75 2.36 -2.56
N VAL A 115 -4.57 2.96 -2.31
CA VAL A 115 -4.20 4.24 -2.91
C VAL A 115 -4.06 4.12 -4.44
N ALA A 116 -3.43 3.04 -4.94
CA ALA A 116 -3.30 2.79 -6.37
C ALA A 116 -4.65 2.60 -7.07
N ILE A 117 -5.58 1.84 -6.46
CA ILE A 117 -6.96 1.68 -6.96
C ILE A 117 -7.64 3.04 -7.08
N ARG A 118 -7.57 3.85 -6.03
CA ARG A 118 -8.17 5.19 -6.03
C ARG A 118 -7.54 6.10 -7.08
N ALA A 119 -6.22 6.08 -7.24
CA ALA A 119 -5.54 6.83 -8.30
C ALA A 119 -5.98 6.37 -9.70
N GLY A 120 -6.13 5.06 -9.92
CA GLY A 120 -6.61 4.51 -11.19
C GLY A 120 -8.06 4.90 -11.52
N LEU A 121 -8.94 4.97 -10.51
CA LEU A 121 -10.34 5.38 -10.68
C LEU A 121 -10.48 6.89 -10.93
N ASP A 122 -9.73 7.71 -10.19
CA ASP A 122 -9.84 9.18 -10.27
C ASP A 122 -8.99 9.79 -11.41
N HIS A 123 -7.87 9.12 -11.80
CA HIS A 123 -6.91 9.60 -12.82
C HIS A 123 -6.57 8.54 -13.88
N PRO A 124 -7.58 7.98 -14.60
CA PRO A 124 -7.37 6.88 -15.55
C PRO A 124 -6.54 7.28 -16.79
N ASP A 125 -6.36 8.56 -17.04
CA ASP A 125 -5.50 9.12 -18.10
C ASP A 125 -4.01 9.11 -17.70
N LYS A 126 -3.69 9.05 -16.42
CA LYS A 126 -2.33 9.08 -15.87
C LYS A 126 -1.80 7.70 -15.52
N VAL A 127 -2.65 6.85 -14.96
CA VAL A 127 -2.27 5.48 -14.56
C VAL A 127 -2.37 4.57 -15.77
N THR A 128 -1.22 4.06 -16.24
CA THR A 128 -1.15 3.22 -17.45
C THR A 128 -1.41 1.75 -17.17
N HIS A 129 -0.95 1.23 -16.02
CA HIS A 129 -1.06 -0.14 -15.56
C HIS A 129 -1.19 -0.15 -14.05
N LEU A 130 -1.86 -1.13 -13.48
CA LEU A 130 -2.01 -1.26 -12.04
C LEU A 130 -1.76 -2.69 -11.57
N ALA A 131 -0.82 -2.86 -10.64
CA ALA A 131 -0.66 -4.10 -9.90
C ALA A 131 -1.11 -3.90 -8.43
N SER A 132 -1.89 -4.83 -7.92
CA SER A 132 -2.35 -4.87 -6.52
C SER A 132 -1.85 -6.15 -5.86
N LEU A 133 -1.17 -5.98 -4.72
CA LEU A 133 -0.64 -7.08 -3.93
C LEU A 133 -1.45 -7.21 -2.63
N ASP A 134 -2.08 -8.34 -2.47
CA ASP A 134 -2.71 -8.90 -1.26
C ASP A 134 -3.72 -7.99 -0.54
N VAL A 135 -4.62 -7.38 -1.30
CA VAL A 135 -5.74 -6.62 -0.74
C VAL A 135 -6.99 -6.77 -1.61
N LEU A 136 -8.16 -6.57 -1.03
CA LEU A 136 -9.41 -6.33 -1.75
C LEU A 136 -9.70 -4.82 -1.78
N PRO A 137 -10.45 -4.30 -2.78
CA PRO A 137 -10.97 -2.93 -2.73
C PRO A 137 -11.70 -2.65 -1.42
N THR A 138 -11.63 -1.41 -0.93
CA THR A 138 -12.04 -1.04 0.44
C THR A 138 -13.47 -1.49 0.76
N LEU A 139 -14.41 -1.24 -0.13
CA LEU A 139 -15.81 -1.63 0.08
C LEU A 139 -15.96 -3.14 0.25
N ASP A 140 -15.31 -3.93 -0.63
CA ASP A 140 -15.39 -5.39 -0.59
C ASP A 140 -14.68 -5.97 0.65
N MET A 141 -13.58 -5.33 1.09
CA MET A 141 -12.88 -5.74 2.31
C MET A 141 -13.81 -5.65 3.54
N TRP A 142 -14.53 -4.53 3.71
CA TRP A 142 -15.48 -4.37 4.79
C TRP A 142 -16.65 -5.37 4.71
N ASP A 143 -17.07 -5.73 3.49
CA ASP A 143 -18.15 -6.72 3.29
C ASP A 143 -17.72 -8.14 3.66
N VAL A 144 -16.47 -8.53 3.41
CA VAL A 144 -15.97 -9.89 3.73
C VAL A 144 -15.46 -10.01 5.17
N MET A 145 -14.89 -8.95 5.74
CA MET A 145 -14.34 -8.93 7.11
C MET A 145 -15.41 -8.64 8.18
N ARG A 146 -16.49 -9.40 8.17
CA ARG A 146 -17.60 -9.30 9.13
C ARG A 146 -17.90 -10.63 9.83
N GLY A 147 -18.66 -10.58 10.92
CA GLY A 147 -18.95 -11.78 11.72
C GLY A 147 -17.68 -12.39 12.31
N THR A 148 -17.49 -13.70 12.17
CA THR A 148 -16.30 -14.40 12.69
C THR A 148 -15.02 -14.01 11.95
N SER A 149 -15.10 -13.66 10.66
CA SER A 149 -13.95 -13.20 9.86
C SER A 149 -13.40 -11.85 10.35
N ALA A 150 -14.20 -11.05 11.07
CA ALA A 150 -13.73 -9.83 11.72
C ALA A 150 -12.59 -10.08 12.73
N ALA A 151 -12.46 -11.29 13.26
CA ALA A 151 -11.37 -11.63 14.18
C ALA A 151 -10.00 -11.57 13.49
N VAL A 152 -9.91 -11.90 12.19
CA VAL A 152 -8.68 -11.79 11.38
C VAL A 152 -8.36 -10.31 11.12
N GLY A 153 -9.39 -9.51 10.83
CA GLY A 153 -9.30 -8.08 10.56
C GLY A 153 -9.55 -7.19 11.79
N PHE A 154 -9.30 -7.65 13.03
CA PHE A 154 -9.64 -6.91 14.26
C PHE A 154 -9.04 -5.49 14.28
N HIS A 155 -7.86 -5.29 13.69
CA HIS A 155 -7.19 -4.02 13.59
C HIS A 155 -7.97 -2.99 12.75
N LEU A 156 -8.72 -3.43 11.72
CA LEU A 156 -9.61 -2.58 10.94
C LEU A 156 -10.67 -1.95 11.87
N TYR A 157 -11.29 -2.77 12.71
CA TYR A 157 -12.34 -2.34 13.64
C TYR A 157 -11.79 -1.51 14.80
N LEU A 158 -10.62 -1.86 15.34
CA LEU A 158 -9.97 -1.08 16.39
C LEU A 158 -9.62 0.32 15.89
N MET A 159 -8.90 0.41 14.76
CA MET A 159 -8.43 1.70 14.24
C MET A 159 -9.54 2.54 13.59
N ALA A 160 -10.70 1.94 13.31
CA ALA A 160 -11.89 2.66 12.85
C ALA A 160 -12.66 3.39 13.96
N GLN A 161 -12.31 3.15 15.23
CA GLN A 161 -12.99 3.83 16.35
C GLN A 161 -12.71 5.33 16.36
N PRO A 162 -13.56 6.15 17.04
CA PRO A 162 -13.33 7.57 17.19
C PRO A 162 -11.93 7.90 17.76
N PRO A 163 -11.37 9.09 17.42
CA PRO A 163 -10.06 9.49 17.91
C PRO A 163 -9.90 9.41 19.42
N GLY A 164 -8.71 9.01 19.85
CA GLY A 164 -8.29 8.94 21.26
C GLY A 164 -8.05 7.51 21.74
N LEU A 165 -9.08 6.64 21.74
CA LEU A 165 -8.92 5.29 22.29
C LEU A 165 -7.96 4.40 21.48
N PRO A 166 -8.08 4.31 20.15
CA PRO A 166 -7.15 3.48 19.35
C PRO A 166 -5.70 3.93 19.52
N GLU A 167 -5.47 5.23 19.40
CA GLU A 167 -4.13 5.83 19.53
C GLU A 167 -3.52 5.50 20.90
N GLN A 168 -4.23 5.70 21.99
CA GLN A 168 -3.75 5.42 23.35
C GLN A 168 -3.43 3.94 23.56
N LEU A 169 -4.29 3.03 23.07
CA LEU A 169 -4.07 1.59 23.21
C LEU A 169 -2.84 1.12 22.41
N ILE A 170 -2.68 1.63 21.19
CA ILE A 170 -1.57 1.25 20.33
C ILE A 170 -0.26 1.87 20.81
N GLU A 171 -0.24 3.15 21.20
CA GLU A 171 0.95 3.82 21.74
C GLU A 171 1.47 3.16 23.02
N ALA A 172 0.57 2.68 23.89
CA ALA A 172 0.95 1.98 25.12
C ALA A 172 1.71 0.68 24.89
N SER A 173 1.60 0.06 23.71
CA SER A 173 2.24 -1.21 23.35
C SER A 173 2.54 -1.32 21.85
N ALA A 174 3.08 -0.27 21.26
CA ALA A 174 3.24 -0.16 19.80
C ALA A 174 4.05 -1.31 19.20
N ASP A 175 5.16 -1.72 19.83
CA ASP A 175 5.98 -2.83 19.35
C ASP A 175 5.23 -4.17 19.39
N ALA A 176 4.43 -4.40 20.42
CA ALA A 176 3.60 -5.61 20.49
C ALA A 176 2.49 -5.58 19.44
N PHE A 177 1.86 -4.43 19.23
CA PHE A 177 0.79 -4.28 18.25
C PHE A 177 1.29 -4.44 16.81
N PHE A 178 2.26 -3.65 16.37
CA PHE A 178 2.78 -3.75 15.01
C PHE A 178 3.60 -5.03 14.78
N GLY A 179 4.35 -5.46 15.81
CA GLY A 179 5.10 -6.71 15.78
C GLY A 179 4.22 -7.94 15.57
N HIS A 180 3.01 -7.95 16.15
CA HIS A 180 2.04 -9.01 15.94
C HIS A 180 1.76 -9.25 14.44
N PHE A 181 1.52 -8.20 13.68
CA PHE A 181 1.24 -8.32 12.25
C PHE A 181 2.48 -8.77 11.46
N LEU A 182 3.66 -8.20 11.78
CA LEU A 182 4.91 -8.64 11.16
C LEU A 182 5.21 -10.13 11.44
N ASP A 183 4.80 -10.65 12.59
CA ASP A 183 5.04 -12.05 12.96
C ASP A 183 3.96 -12.99 12.38
N VAL A 184 2.67 -12.63 12.47
CA VAL A 184 1.55 -13.52 12.09
C VAL A 184 1.30 -13.52 10.58
N TRP A 185 1.54 -12.41 9.89
CA TRP A 185 1.32 -12.29 8.45
C TRP A 185 2.53 -12.72 7.60
N THR A 186 3.67 -12.91 8.22
CA THR A 186 4.87 -13.47 7.57
C THR A 186 4.83 -15.01 7.64
N ARG A 187 4.93 -15.66 6.51
CA ARG A 187 4.99 -17.13 6.43
C ARG A 187 6.42 -17.64 6.62
N ASP A 188 7.40 -16.96 6.03
CA ASP A 188 8.82 -17.24 6.21
C ASP A 188 9.50 -16.13 7.03
N PRO A 189 9.77 -16.36 8.33
CA PRO A 189 10.42 -15.38 9.19
C PRO A 189 11.78 -14.88 8.67
N ALA A 190 12.47 -15.63 7.83
CA ALA A 190 13.74 -15.22 7.24
C ALA A 190 13.60 -14.07 6.24
N ALA A 191 12.40 -13.86 5.67
CA ALA A 191 12.12 -12.75 4.76
C ALA A 191 12.18 -11.38 5.45
N LEU A 192 12.00 -11.32 6.78
CA LEU A 192 12.08 -10.11 7.58
C LEU A 192 13.26 -10.15 8.56
N PRO A 193 14.51 -9.90 8.13
CA PRO A 193 15.68 -9.85 9.00
C PRO A 193 15.47 -8.87 10.18
N PRO A 194 16.13 -9.11 11.34
CA PRO A 194 15.91 -8.31 12.55
C PRO A 194 16.08 -6.80 12.36
N GLU A 195 17.04 -6.36 11.54
CA GLU A 195 17.29 -4.94 11.24
C GLU A 195 16.15 -4.32 10.42
N ILE A 196 15.56 -5.06 9.49
CA ILE A 196 14.41 -4.63 8.67
C ILE A 196 13.16 -4.55 9.54
N ARG A 197 12.91 -5.60 10.32
CA ARG A 197 11.80 -5.63 11.30
C ARG A 197 11.90 -4.44 12.29
N ALA A 198 13.10 -4.17 12.80
CA ALA A 198 13.32 -3.05 13.72
C ALA A 198 13.06 -1.69 13.05
N ALA A 199 13.42 -1.53 11.76
CA ALA A 199 13.14 -0.31 11.00
C ALA A 199 11.62 -0.09 10.85
N TYR A 200 10.84 -1.12 10.50
CA TYR A 200 9.37 -1.03 10.41
C TYR A 200 8.73 -0.68 11.75
N LEU A 201 9.16 -1.32 12.84
CA LEU A 201 8.63 -1.01 14.16
C LEU A 201 8.95 0.43 14.59
N ALA A 202 10.17 0.91 14.32
CA ALA A 202 10.56 2.28 14.64
C ALA A 202 9.71 3.30 13.85
N ALA A 203 9.51 3.07 12.56
CA ALA A 203 8.69 3.92 11.71
C ALA A 203 7.22 3.93 12.15
N SER A 204 6.66 2.75 12.46
CA SER A 204 5.26 2.61 12.88
C SER A 204 4.99 3.25 14.24
N ARG A 205 5.92 3.13 15.21
CA ARG A 205 5.81 3.83 16.50
C ARG A 205 5.72 5.35 16.35
N ALA A 206 6.49 5.91 15.43
CA ALA A 206 6.49 7.35 15.16
C ALA A 206 5.26 7.82 14.37
N ALA A 207 4.41 6.90 13.92
CA ALA A 207 3.31 7.15 12.98
C ALA A 207 1.94 6.69 13.52
N VAL A 208 1.81 6.32 14.79
CA VAL A 208 0.57 5.77 15.35
C VAL A 208 -0.66 6.62 15.02
N PRO A 209 -0.68 7.95 15.28
CA PRO A 209 -1.87 8.76 15.01
C PRO A 209 -2.25 8.78 13.52
N SER A 210 -1.28 8.88 12.64
CA SER A 210 -1.51 8.94 11.18
C SER A 210 -1.95 7.59 10.61
N ILE A 211 -1.36 6.48 11.08
CA ILE A 211 -1.78 5.12 10.71
C ILE A 211 -3.24 4.89 11.14
N VAL A 212 -3.58 5.24 12.38
CA VAL A 212 -4.96 5.10 12.86
C VAL A 212 -5.93 5.96 12.06
N ALA A 213 -5.55 7.19 11.71
CA ALA A 213 -6.36 8.08 10.87
C ALA A 213 -6.59 7.50 9.46
N ASP A 214 -5.57 6.86 8.85
CA ASP A 214 -5.70 6.17 7.56
C ASP A 214 -6.73 5.03 7.62
N TYR A 215 -6.70 4.20 8.65
CA TYR A 215 -7.69 3.14 8.83
C TYR A 215 -9.09 3.67 9.13
N ARG A 216 -9.19 4.75 9.89
CA ARG A 216 -10.47 5.44 10.16
C ARG A 216 -11.08 6.01 8.88
N ALA A 217 -10.28 6.65 8.03
CA ALA A 217 -10.72 7.11 6.72
C ALA A 217 -11.29 5.96 5.86
N SER A 218 -10.65 4.78 5.90
CA SER A 218 -11.12 3.59 5.19
C SER A 218 -12.48 3.08 5.66
N ALA A 219 -12.78 3.21 6.95
CA ALA A 219 -14.09 2.83 7.50
C ALA A 219 -15.20 3.84 7.19
N GLY A 220 -14.84 5.05 6.80
CA GLY A 220 -15.72 6.19 6.59
C GLY A 220 -15.77 6.67 5.14
N ILE A 221 -14.95 7.69 4.87
CA ILE A 221 -15.00 8.42 3.59
C ILE A 221 -14.62 7.54 2.40
N ASP A 222 -13.66 6.60 2.54
CA ASP A 222 -13.22 5.75 1.42
C ASP A 222 -14.32 4.76 1.02
N VAL A 223 -15.03 4.15 1.98
CA VAL A 223 -16.22 3.31 1.69
C VAL A 223 -17.31 4.12 0.97
N THR A 224 -17.48 5.40 1.34
CA THR A 224 -18.44 6.29 0.67
C THR A 224 -18.04 6.54 -0.78
N HIS A 225 -16.74 6.79 -1.04
CA HIS A 225 -16.21 6.95 -2.38
C HIS A 225 -16.38 5.67 -3.22
N ASP A 226 -16.01 4.52 -2.67
CA ASP A 226 -16.11 3.24 -3.39
C ASP A 226 -17.56 2.87 -3.71
N ARG A 227 -18.50 3.15 -2.79
CA ARG A 227 -19.93 2.93 -3.02
C ARG A 227 -20.44 3.80 -4.16
N ALA A 228 -20.10 5.09 -4.16
CA ALA A 228 -20.48 6.00 -5.24
C ALA A 228 -19.91 5.57 -6.60
N ASP A 229 -18.66 5.09 -6.63
CA ASP A 229 -18.06 4.57 -7.86
C ASP A 229 -18.76 3.28 -8.34
N ARG A 230 -19.11 2.38 -7.42
CA ARG A 230 -19.86 1.16 -7.72
C ARG A 230 -21.24 1.46 -8.29
N GLU A 231 -21.97 2.41 -7.69
CA GLU A 231 -23.28 2.87 -8.14
C GLU A 231 -23.23 3.53 -9.53
N ALA A 232 -22.13 4.24 -9.82
CA ALA A 232 -21.88 4.89 -11.12
C ALA A 232 -21.24 3.96 -12.17
N ASP A 233 -21.03 2.67 -11.87
CA ASP A 233 -20.29 1.70 -12.69
C ASP A 233 -18.90 2.20 -13.12
N ARG A 234 -18.23 2.98 -12.27
CA ARG A 234 -16.86 3.43 -12.52
C ARG A 234 -15.89 2.29 -12.25
N ARG A 235 -15.05 2.01 -13.24
CA ARG A 235 -14.10 0.89 -13.21
C ARG A 235 -12.71 1.34 -13.64
N LEU A 236 -11.71 0.56 -13.23
CA LEU A 236 -10.33 0.71 -13.68
C LEU A 236 -10.25 0.45 -15.19
N ARG A 237 -9.71 1.42 -15.92
CA ARG A 237 -9.67 1.37 -17.41
C ARG A 237 -8.38 0.81 -17.96
N MET A 238 -7.35 0.76 -17.14
CA MET A 238 -6.03 0.20 -17.48
C MET A 238 -6.00 -1.30 -17.23
N PRO A 239 -5.02 -2.03 -17.81
CA PRO A 239 -4.73 -3.41 -17.43
C PRO A 239 -4.43 -3.51 -15.92
N VAL A 240 -5.03 -4.51 -15.26
CA VAL A 240 -4.86 -4.78 -13.83
C VAL A 240 -4.31 -6.18 -13.63
N THR A 241 -3.29 -6.29 -12.76
CA THR A 241 -2.79 -7.57 -12.25
C THR A 241 -2.94 -7.60 -10.73
N VAL A 242 -3.52 -8.67 -10.22
CA VAL A 242 -3.66 -8.90 -8.78
C VAL A 242 -2.89 -10.15 -8.39
N LEU A 243 -1.98 -9.99 -7.44
CA LEU A 243 -1.37 -11.10 -6.71
C LEU A 243 -1.96 -11.17 -5.31
N GLN A 244 -2.33 -12.35 -4.87
CA GLN A 244 -2.96 -12.54 -3.59
C GLN A 244 -2.52 -13.86 -2.95
N GLN A 245 -2.27 -13.88 -1.64
CA GLN A 245 -2.17 -15.14 -0.92
C GLN A 245 -3.54 -15.83 -0.87
N ASP A 246 -3.56 -17.17 -0.71
CA ASP A 246 -4.83 -17.92 -0.72
C ASP A 246 -5.54 -17.90 0.66
N TRP A 247 -5.76 -16.70 1.20
CA TRP A 247 -6.54 -16.55 2.43
C TRP A 247 -8.06 -16.43 2.15
N GLY A 248 -8.43 -16.14 0.88
CA GLY A 248 -9.82 -16.14 0.46
C GLY A 248 -10.49 -17.49 0.62
N THR A 249 -9.80 -18.59 0.32
CA THR A 249 -10.29 -19.95 0.56
C THR A 249 -10.57 -20.19 2.05
N ALA A 250 -9.69 -19.73 2.94
CA ALA A 250 -9.87 -19.87 4.37
C ALA A 250 -11.02 -19.01 4.93
N LEU A 251 -11.27 -17.85 4.34
CA LEU A 251 -12.31 -16.90 4.74
C LEU A 251 -13.63 -17.05 3.96
N GLY A 252 -13.67 -17.91 2.94
CA GLY A 252 -14.88 -18.27 2.20
C GLY A 252 -15.32 -17.24 1.19
N PHE A 253 -14.41 -16.46 0.58
CA PHE A 253 -14.73 -15.54 -0.52
C PHE A 253 -13.88 -15.77 -1.77
N ASP A 254 -14.42 -15.40 -2.92
CA ASP A 254 -13.74 -15.44 -4.23
C ASP A 254 -13.17 -14.06 -4.55
N ALA A 255 -11.87 -13.88 -4.31
CA ALA A 255 -11.18 -12.62 -4.55
C ALA A 255 -11.20 -12.20 -6.03
N ALA A 256 -11.01 -13.14 -6.96
CA ALA A 256 -11.02 -12.85 -8.39
C ALA A 256 -12.40 -12.32 -8.83
N ARG A 257 -13.47 -12.89 -8.31
CA ARG A 257 -14.84 -12.41 -8.56
C ARG A 257 -15.05 -10.99 -8.00
N LEU A 258 -14.59 -10.72 -6.77
CA LEU A 258 -14.72 -9.38 -6.19
C LEU A 258 -13.95 -8.34 -7.02
N TRP A 259 -12.72 -8.65 -7.41
CA TRP A 259 -11.90 -7.79 -8.25
C TRP A 259 -12.49 -7.56 -9.65
N SER A 260 -13.15 -8.55 -10.25
CA SER A 260 -13.77 -8.43 -11.59
C SER A 260 -14.85 -7.35 -11.66
N ALA A 261 -15.45 -6.99 -10.53
CA ALA A 261 -16.41 -5.88 -10.45
C ALA A 261 -15.74 -4.51 -10.64
N TRP A 262 -14.44 -4.40 -10.38
CA TRP A 262 -13.69 -3.15 -10.47
C TRP A 262 -12.78 -3.06 -11.69
N ALA A 263 -12.27 -4.20 -12.18
CA ALA A 263 -11.27 -4.27 -13.24
C ALA A 263 -11.73 -5.18 -14.37
N PRO A 264 -12.25 -4.64 -15.49
CA PRO A 264 -12.66 -5.46 -16.66
C PRO A 264 -11.49 -6.19 -17.32
N ASP A 265 -10.29 -5.59 -17.37
CA ASP A 265 -9.08 -6.22 -17.89
C ASP A 265 -8.19 -6.72 -16.73
N LEU A 266 -8.67 -7.77 -16.06
CA LEU A 266 -8.06 -8.35 -14.85
C LEU A 266 -7.25 -9.63 -15.17
N ARG A 267 -6.03 -9.69 -14.60
CA ARG A 267 -5.33 -10.96 -14.35
C ARG A 267 -5.19 -11.14 -12.83
N HIS A 268 -5.68 -12.26 -12.31
CA HIS A 268 -5.61 -12.60 -10.90
C HIS A 268 -4.80 -13.89 -10.71
N THR A 269 -3.85 -13.87 -9.79
CA THR A 269 -2.98 -15.02 -9.48
C THR A 269 -2.84 -15.18 -7.98
N THR A 270 -2.96 -16.41 -7.49
CA THR A 270 -2.66 -16.76 -6.10
C THR A 270 -1.18 -17.14 -5.97
N VAL A 271 -0.50 -16.58 -4.97
CA VAL A 271 0.91 -16.83 -4.65
C VAL A 271 1.00 -17.52 -3.30
N SER A 272 1.85 -18.56 -3.20
CA SER A 272 2.03 -19.32 -1.95
C SER A 272 3.09 -18.68 -1.05
N CYS A 273 2.74 -17.55 -0.45
CA CYS A 273 3.57 -16.81 0.51
C CYS A 273 2.69 -16.23 1.62
N GLY A 274 3.24 -15.45 2.54
CA GLY A 274 2.49 -14.63 3.48
C GLY A 274 2.03 -13.31 2.85
N HIS A 275 1.58 -12.40 3.72
CA HIS A 275 1.05 -11.10 3.30
C HIS A 275 2.13 -10.19 2.68
N PHE A 276 3.36 -10.26 3.15
CA PHE A 276 4.45 -9.37 2.71
C PHE A 276 5.12 -9.88 1.43
N MET A 277 4.36 -9.99 0.34
CA MET A 277 4.75 -10.64 -0.92
C MET A 277 6.06 -10.11 -1.52
N ALA A 278 6.33 -8.81 -1.43
CA ALA A 278 7.57 -8.22 -1.95
C ALA A 278 8.82 -8.64 -1.16
N GLU A 279 8.62 -9.12 0.08
CA GLU A 279 9.65 -9.65 0.95
C GLU A 279 9.82 -11.18 0.80
N GLU A 280 8.69 -11.90 0.69
CA GLU A 280 8.65 -13.37 0.74
C GLU A 280 8.68 -14.03 -0.64
N ALA A 281 8.19 -13.34 -1.67
CA ALA A 281 8.10 -13.85 -3.04
C ALA A 281 8.47 -12.76 -4.07
N PRO A 282 9.64 -12.09 -3.93
CA PRO A 282 10.02 -10.96 -4.79
C PRO A 282 10.09 -11.33 -6.27
N GLU A 283 10.53 -12.54 -6.61
CA GLU A 283 10.63 -13.01 -7.99
C GLU A 283 9.25 -13.09 -8.66
N GLU A 284 8.24 -13.59 -7.94
CA GLU A 284 6.85 -13.66 -8.43
C GLU A 284 6.28 -12.25 -8.63
N VAL A 285 6.59 -11.32 -7.73
CA VAL A 285 6.16 -9.92 -7.86
C VAL A 285 6.82 -9.26 -9.05
N VAL A 286 8.15 -9.38 -9.21
CA VAL A 286 8.89 -8.83 -10.36
C VAL A 286 8.34 -9.38 -11.68
N LYS A 287 8.15 -10.71 -11.75
CA LYS A 287 7.59 -11.36 -12.93
C LYS A 287 6.19 -10.81 -13.27
N ALA A 288 5.31 -10.73 -12.29
CA ALA A 288 3.95 -10.26 -12.51
C ALA A 288 3.91 -8.78 -12.96
N VAL A 289 4.79 -7.93 -12.40
CA VAL A 289 4.91 -6.53 -12.82
C VAL A 289 5.45 -6.44 -14.24
N ARG A 290 6.53 -7.17 -14.60
CA ARG A 290 7.05 -7.21 -15.96
C ARG A 290 5.98 -7.69 -16.96
N ASP A 291 5.28 -8.78 -16.64
CA ASP A 291 4.19 -9.30 -17.48
C ASP A 291 3.04 -8.28 -17.66
N LEU A 292 2.73 -7.50 -16.61
CA LEU A 292 1.74 -6.44 -16.68
C LEU A 292 2.17 -5.31 -17.61
N LEU A 293 3.41 -4.84 -17.49
CA LEU A 293 3.94 -3.70 -18.26
C LEU A 293 4.06 -3.97 -19.77
N THR A 294 3.91 -5.21 -20.21
CA THR A 294 3.87 -5.60 -21.63
C THR A 294 2.45 -5.63 -22.22
N ARG A 295 1.41 -5.34 -21.45
CA ARG A 295 0.00 -5.35 -21.88
C ARG A 295 -0.40 -3.97 -22.39
#